data_1ac5f016577222a102b5a02331f5fc3d
#
_entry.id   1ac5f016577222a102b5a02331f5fc3d
#
_cell.length_a   1.000
_cell.length_b   1.000
_cell.length_c   1.000
_cell.angle_alpha   90.00
_cell.angle_beta   90.00
_cell.angle_gamma   90.00
#
_symmetry.space_group_name_H-M   'P 1'
#
loop_
_entity.id
_entity.type
_entity.pdbx_description
1 polymer ?
#
loop_
_entity_poly.entity_id
_entity_poly.type
_entity_poly.pdbx_seq_one_letter_code
_entity_poly.pdbx_strand_id
1 'polypeptide(L)'
;MTFFLFLVLVKLMPMNPEHLFYGIVFVKSLDMNGLIKYLSNKIDLSFAAKQYVMSISTHQKIKKGDVLLSQGNKVDSIYFVEDGCLRSFSIDKHGNEHTLQFAIKNWWLSDYRSTHNNKLSELTVECIKEANIIQISVDDFYHALKTFPELDKVHRENLENRVSALETRILDQLMLSASARYEEFQIKYSDIESLIPNYCIASYLGIAKESLSRIRIKKEAN
;
A
#
# COMPACT_ATOMS: atom_id res chain seq x y z
N MET A 1 -0.17 -31.48 -17.18
CA MET A 1 0.89 -32.12 -18.02
C MET A 1 2.23 -31.38 -17.87
N THR A 2 2.29 -30.09 -17.68
CA THR A 2 3.54 -29.30 -17.56
C THR A 2 4.31 -29.54 -16.24
N PHE A 3 3.63 -29.87 -15.17
CA PHE A 3 4.22 -30.13 -13.85
C PHE A 3 5.03 -31.44 -13.80
N PHE A 4 4.57 -32.43 -14.51
CA PHE A 4 5.24 -33.73 -14.57
C PHE A 4 6.53 -33.71 -15.41
N LEU A 5 6.57 -32.86 -16.44
CA LEU A 5 7.75 -32.72 -17.31
C LEU A 5 8.90 -31.97 -16.58
N PHE A 6 8.58 -31.03 -15.71
CA PHE A 6 9.56 -30.31 -14.93
C PHE A 6 10.22 -31.16 -13.84
N LEU A 7 9.44 -32.03 -13.19
CA LEU A 7 9.97 -32.98 -12.20
C LEU A 7 10.90 -34.02 -12.84
N VAL A 8 10.64 -34.42 -14.08
CA VAL A 8 11.47 -35.37 -14.83
C VAL A 8 12.79 -34.72 -15.29
N LEU A 9 12.78 -33.44 -15.68
CA LEU A 9 14.00 -32.71 -16.06
C LEU A 9 14.94 -32.44 -14.89
N VAL A 10 14.39 -32.14 -13.70
CA VAL A 10 15.18 -31.95 -12.46
C VAL A 10 15.85 -33.26 -12.00
N LYS A 11 15.28 -34.41 -12.32
CA LYS A 11 15.82 -35.74 -11.96
C LYS A 11 17.00 -36.18 -12.82
N LEU A 12 17.26 -35.52 -13.97
CA LEU A 12 18.28 -35.88 -14.93
C LEU A 12 19.58 -35.04 -14.89
N MET A 13 19.62 -34.00 -14.03
CA MET A 13 20.84 -33.24 -13.83
C MET A 13 21.46 -33.53 -12.45
N PRO A 14 22.79 -33.72 -12.35
CA PRO A 14 23.50 -33.86 -11.08
C PRO A 14 23.50 -32.47 -10.40
N MET A 15 22.46 -32.17 -9.60
CA MET A 15 22.35 -30.91 -8.90
C MET A 15 22.79 -31.08 -7.45
N ASN A 16 23.62 -30.14 -6.96
CA ASN A 16 24.00 -30.00 -5.58
C ASN A 16 22.73 -29.79 -4.72
N PRO A 17 22.60 -30.37 -3.50
CA PRO A 17 21.43 -30.23 -2.63
C PRO A 17 20.99 -28.79 -2.37
N GLU A 18 21.90 -27.82 -2.38
CA GLU A 18 21.59 -26.40 -2.27
C GLU A 18 20.76 -25.86 -3.44
N HIS A 19 21.02 -26.31 -4.65
CA HIS A 19 20.24 -25.92 -5.84
C HIS A 19 18.83 -26.54 -5.84
N LEU A 20 18.66 -27.72 -5.20
CA LEU A 20 17.32 -28.31 -5.03
C LEU A 20 16.47 -27.51 -4.04
N PHE A 21 17.10 -26.99 -2.97
CA PHE A 21 16.43 -26.14 -1.99
C PHE A 21 15.98 -24.80 -2.60
N TYR A 22 16.84 -24.18 -3.40
CA TYR A 22 16.50 -22.97 -4.18
C TYR A 22 15.40 -23.25 -5.21
N GLY A 23 15.43 -24.40 -5.88
CA GLY A 23 14.40 -24.80 -6.86
C GLY A 23 13.03 -25.05 -6.21
N ILE A 24 12.96 -25.64 -5.01
CA ILE A 24 11.72 -25.91 -4.29
C ILE A 24 11.15 -24.63 -3.66
N VAL A 25 12.00 -23.74 -3.13
CA VAL A 25 11.60 -22.41 -2.67
C VAL A 25 11.07 -21.59 -3.84
N PHE A 26 11.71 -21.67 -5.00
CA PHE A 26 11.30 -21.02 -6.23
C PHE A 26 9.92 -21.46 -6.74
N VAL A 27 9.63 -22.76 -6.74
CA VAL A 27 8.32 -23.29 -7.20
C VAL A 27 7.18 -22.92 -6.21
N LYS A 28 7.46 -22.86 -4.90
CA LYS A 28 6.46 -22.43 -3.90
C LYS A 28 6.17 -20.92 -3.95
N SER A 29 7.09 -20.12 -4.49
CA SER A 29 6.90 -18.66 -4.58
C SER A 29 6.29 -18.22 -5.91
N LEU A 30 6.10 -19.13 -6.87
CA LEU A 30 5.39 -18.89 -8.14
C LEU A 30 3.87 -18.73 -7.97
N ASP A 31 3.31 -19.05 -6.80
CA ASP A 31 1.95 -18.69 -6.45
C ASP A 31 1.89 -17.17 -6.14
N MET A 32 1.87 -16.42 -7.24
CA MET A 32 1.31 -15.10 -7.46
C MET A 32 1.37 -14.14 -6.27
N ASN A 33 2.57 -13.61 -5.99
CA ASN A 33 2.75 -12.38 -5.26
C ASN A 33 1.90 -11.28 -5.93
N GLY A 34 0.91 -10.74 -5.24
CA GLY A 34 0.00 -9.73 -5.77
C GLY A 34 0.74 -8.51 -6.32
N LEU A 35 1.91 -8.18 -5.74
CA LEU A 35 2.80 -7.14 -6.23
C LEU A 35 3.38 -7.48 -7.62
N ILE A 36 3.85 -8.70 -7.84
CA ILE A 36 4.37 -9.12 -9.16
C ILE A 36 3.25 -9.06 -10.21
N LYS A 37 2.05 -9.49 -9.87
CA LYS A 37 0.88 -9.37 -10.75
C LYS A 37 0.56 -7.92 -11.07
N TYR A 38 0.55 -7.05 -10.05
CA TYR A 38 0.33 -5.60 -10.22
C TYR A 38 1.37 -4.98 -11.15
N LEU A 39 2.67 -5.27 -10.93
CA LEU A 39 3.76 -4.75 -11.75
C LEU A 39 3.68 -5.27 -13.19
N SER A 40 3.47 -6.58 -13.37
CA SER A 40 3.38 -7.20 -14.71
C SER A 40 2.17 -6.73 -15.52
N ASN A 41 1.12 -6.20 -14.88
CA ASN A 41 -0.01 -5.57 -15.58
C ASN A 41 0.31 -4.15 -16.08
N LYS A 42 1.33 -3.49 -15.50
CA LYS A 42 1.71 -2.12 -15.84
C LYS A 42 2.88 -2.04 -16.82
N ILE A 43 3.79 -3.00 -16.74
CA ILE A 43 5.05 -3.00 -17.49
C ILE A 43 5.43 -4.40 -17.92
N ASP A 44 6.28 -4.48 -18.96
CA ASP A 44 7.03 -5.71 -19.24
C ASP A 44 8.15 -5.86 -18.21
N LEU A 45 7.86 -6.64 -17.16
CA LEU A 45 8.75 -6.84 -16.04
C LEU A 45 9.77 -7.95 -16.35
N SER A 46 11.04 -7.60 -16.41
CA SER A 46 12.13 -8.55 -16.69
C SER A 46 12.18 -9.69 -15.65
N PHE A 47 12.70 -10.85 -16.05
CA PHE A 47 12.86 -11.98 -15.13
C PHE A 47 13.74 -11.63 -13.93
N ALA A 48 14.84 -10.89 -14.15
CA ALA A 48 15.75 -10.46 -13.10
C ALA A 48 15.03 -9.52 -12.09
N ALA A 49 14.25 -8.55 -12.59
CA ALA A 49 13.46 -7.66 -11.72
C ALA A 49 12.40 -8.44 -10.90
N LYS A 50 11.71 -9.41 -11.51
CA LYS A 50 10.78 -10.31 -10.79
C LYS A 50 11.46 -11.02 -9.64
N GLN A 51 12.60 -11.67 -9.92
CA GLN A 51 13.37 -12.40 -8.92
C GLN A 51 13.81 -11.48 -7.78
N TYR A 52 14.34 -10.31 -8.12
CA TYR A 52 14.80 -9.34 -7.12
C TYR A 52 13.65 -8.84 -6.25
N VAL A 53 12.53 -8.39 -6.83
CA VAL A 53 11.35 -7.95 -6.08
C VAL A 53 10.84 -9.05 -5.14
N MET A 54 10.80 -10.30 -5.61
CA MET A 54 10.40 -11.43 -4.77
C MET A 54 11.35 -11.65 -3.60
N SER A 55 12.66 -11.50 -3.80
CA SER A 55 13.67 -11.73 -2.76
C SER A 55 13.66 -10.68 -1.64
N ILE A 56 13.22 -9.44 -1.94
CA ILE A 56 13.14 -8.34 -0.97
C ILE A 56 11.75 -8.15 -0.36
N SER A 57 10.75 -8.94 -0.83
CA SER A 57 9.35 -8.86 -0.38
C SER A 57 9.09 -9.74 0.83
N THR A 58 8.54 -9.16 1.89
CA THR A 58 8.07 -9.89 3.07
C THR A 58 6.55 -9.79 3.13
N HIS A 59 5.86 -10.93 3.04
CA HIS A 59 4.40 -11.02 3.18
C HIS A 59 4.00 -11.00 4.65
N GLN A 60 3.02 -10.18 4.98
CA GLN A 60 2.49 -10.09 6.32
C GLN A 60 0.96 -10.01 6.31
N LYS A 61 0.34 -10.70 7.26
CA LYS A 61 -1.06 -10.54 7.59
C LYS A 61 -1.18 -9.65 8.83
N ILE A 62 -1.82 -8.51 8.66
CA ILE A 62 -1.91 -7.45 9.67
C ILE A 62 -3.34 -7.37 10.19
N LYS A 63 -3.52 -7.40 11.51
CA LYS A 63 -4.83 -7.30 12.14
C LYS A 63 -5.28 -5.85 12.24
N LYS A 64 -6.59 -5.66 12.27
CA LYS A 64 -7.17 -4.35 12.57
C LYS A 64 -6.64 -3.81 13.90
N GLY A 65 -6.16 -2.57 13.88
CA GLY A 65 -5.57 -1.86 15.02
C GLY A 65 -4.05 -2.02 15.16
N ASP A 66 -3.42 -2.93 14.40
CA ASP A 66 -1.96 -3.03 14.42
C ASP A 66 -1.33 -1.78 13.81
N VAL A 67 -0.24 -1.31 14.44
CA VAL A 67 0.53 -0.13 14.01
C VAL A 67 1.82 -0.60 13.35
N LEU A 68 2.01 -0.23 12.09
CA LEU A 68 3.18 -0.58 11.28
C LEU A 68 4.30 0.47 11.37
N LEU A 69 3.95 1.72 11.60
CA LEU A 69 4.87 2.84 11.78
C LEU A 69 4.25 3.81 12.76
N SER A 70 4.99 4.24 13.77
CA SER A 70 4.56 5.28 14.72
C SER A 70 5.22 6.61 14.40
N GLN A 71 4.47 7.70 14.55
CA GLN A 71 5.02 9.06 14.50
C GLN A 71 6.20 9.17 15.48
N GLY A 72 7.29 9.80 15.05
CA GLY A 72 8.53 9.93 15.82
C GLY A 72 9.53 8.77 15.61
N ASN A 73 9.15 7.70 14.93
CA ASN A 73 10.06 6.60 14.61
C ASN A 73 10.74 6.80 13.24
N LYS A 74 11.84 6.06 13.00
CA LYS A 74 12.48 5.98 11.70
C LYS A 74 11.57 5.24 10.71
N VAL A 75 11.59 5.70 9.45
CA VAL A 75 10.87 5.03 8.36
C VAL A 75 11.78 4.00 7.73
N ASP A 76 11.61 2.73 8.11
CA ASP A 76 12.45 1.65 7.62
C ASP A 76 11.79 0.81 6.51
N SER A 77 10.49 1.03 6.24
CA SER A 77 9.74 0.18 5.34
C SER A 77 8.73 0.94 4.47
N ILE A 78 8.46 0.36 3.31
CA ILE A 78 7.40 0.74 2.38
C ILE A 78 6.43 -0.43 2.30
N TYR A 79 5.15 -0.15 2.29
CA TYR A 79 4.08 -1.15 2.32
C TYR A 79 3.29 -1.14 1.02
N PHE A 80 3.07 -2.31 0.43
CA PHE A 80 2.13 -2.53 -0.67
C PHE A 80 0.94 -3.32 -0.15
N VAL A 81 -0.28 -2.84 -0.36
CA VAL A 81 -1.51 -3.48 0.11
C VAL A 81 -2.01 -4.45 -0.95
N GLU A 82 -2.05 -5.75 -0.65
CA GLU A 82 -2.63 -6.79 -1.51
C GLU A 82 -4.14 -6.93 -1.28
N ASP A 83 -4.58 -6.75 -0.04
CA ASP A 83 -5.99 -6.72 0.37
C ASP A 83 -6.13 -6.02 1.73
N GLY A 84 -7.32 -5.54 2.05
CA GLY A 84 -7.59 -4.84 3.30
C GLY A 84 -7.44 -3.33 3.19
N CYS A 85 -7.16 -2.66 4.33
CA CYS A 85 -7.03 -1.21 4.37
C CYS A 85 -6.06 -0.74 5.44
N LEU A 86 -5.08 0.05 5.05
CA LEU A 86 -4.21 0.81 5.94
C LEU A 86 -4.61 2.28 5.93
N ARG A 87 -4.31 2.99 7.01
CA ARG A 87 -4.45 4.44 7.15
C ARG A 87 -3.12 5.07 7.53
N SER A 88 -2.78 6.22 6.96
CA SER A 88 -1.74 7.09 7.49
C SER A 88 -2.36 8.38 8.05
N PHE A 89 -1.88 8.82 9.21
CA PHE A 89 -2.35 10.02 9.90
C PHE A 89 -1.24 10.64 10.74
N SER A 90 -1.37 11.92 11.02
CA SER A 90 -0.51 12.66 11.96
C SER A 90 -1.33 13.01 13.20
N ILE A 91 -0.67 13.10 14.35
CA ILE A 91 -1.26 13.55 15.61
C ILE A 91 -0.72 14.94 15.91
N ASP A 92 -1.61 15.91 16.09
CA ASP A 92 -1.22 17.27 16.45
C ASP A 92 -0.90 17.39 17.95
N LYS A 93 -0.42 18.58 18.36
CA LYS A 93 -0.08 18.89 19.76
C LYS A 93 -1.25 18.81 20.74
N HIS A 94 -2.48 18.73 20.25
CA HIS A 94 -3.69 18.61 21.05
C HIS A 94 -4.22 17.17 21.11
N GLY A 95 -3.52 16.22 20.46
CA GLY A 95 -3.91 14.82 20.38
C GLY A 95 -4.94 14.51 19.29
N ASN A 96 -5.26 15.46 18.40
CA ASN A 96 -6.17 15.20 17.29
C ASN A 96 -5.47 14.47 16.15
N GLU A 97 -6.14 13.48 15.60
CA GLU A 97 -5.68 12.73 14.44
C GLU A 97 -6.09 13.41 13.14
N HIS A 98 -5.14 13.61 12.26
CA HIS A 98 -5.34 14.17 10.92
C HIS A 98 -5.02 13.11 9.86
N THR A 99 -6.04 12.46 9.33
CA THR A 99 -5.89 11.40 8.32
C THR A 99 -5.40 11.97 6.99
N LEU A 100 -4.25 11.48 6.55
CA LEU A 100 -3.66 11.87 5.28
C LEU A 100 -4.13 10.98 4.13
N GLN A 101 -4.16 9.66 4.33
CA GLN A 101 -4.44 8.70 3.28
C GLN A 101 -5.05 7.41 3.85
N PHE A 102 -5.95 6.79 3.08
CA PHE A 102 -6.24 5.37 3.16
C PHE A 102 -5.55 4.66 2.00
N ALA A 103 -4.93 3.53 2.26
CA ALA A 103 -4.35 2.66 1.25
C ALA A 103 -5.12 1.36 1.18
N ILE A 104 -5.63 1.06 -0.01
CA ILE A 104 -6.40 -0.14 -0.34
C ILE A 104 -5.63 -1.00 -1.33
N LYS A 105 -6.23 -2.08 -1.79
CA LYS A 105 -5.63 -3.01 -2.75
C LYS A 105 -4.90 -2.30 -3.88
N ASN A 106 -3.68 -2.75 -4.16
CA ASN A 106 -2.75 -2.23 -5.17
C ASN A 106 -2.17 -0.83 -4.87
N TRP A 107 -2.34 -0.35 -3.64
CA TRP A 107 -1.78 0.94 -3.24
C TRP A 107 -0.52 0.76 -2.39
N TRP A 108 0.39 1.73 -2.57
CA TRP A 108 1.60 1.86 -1.78
C TRP A 108 1.39 2.86 -0.64
N LEU A 109 2.00 2.57 0.52
CA LEU A 109 1.97 3.45 1.68
C LEU A 109 3.33 3.50 2.37
N SER A 110 3.80 4.71 2.63
CA SER A 110 4.95 5.03 3.50
C SER A 110 4.92 6.53 3.81
N ASP A 111 5.76 6.99 4.74
CA ASP A 111 6.03 8.42 4.91
C ASP A 111 7.17 8.85 3.98
N TYR A 112 6.85 9.06 2.71
CA TYR A 112 7.81 9.48 1.67
C TYR A 112 8.51 10.80 1.98
N ARG A 113 7.83 11.74 2.69
CA ARG A 113 8.42 13.03 3.07
C ARG A 113 9.55 12.84 4.07
N SER A 114 9.32 12.03 5.09
CA SER A 114 10.32 11.74 6.11
C SER A 114 11.46 10.89 5.56
N THR A 115 11.16 9.89 4.72
CA THR A 115 12.15 9.09 4.02
C THR A 115 13.05 9.96 3.13
N HIS A 116 12.48 10.82 2.29
CA HIS A 116 13.24 11.68 1.38
C HIS A 116 14.14 12.68 2.14
N ASN A 117 13.66 13.23 3.25
CA ASN A 117 14.40 14.21 4.04
C ASN A 117 15.29 13.57 5.12
N ASN A 118 15.37 12.24 5.19
CA ASN A 118 16.09 11.49 6.23
C ASN A 118 15.72 11.95 7.66
N LYS A 119 14.42 12.08 7.92
CA LYS A 119 13.85 12.51 9.20
C LYS A 119 13.01 11.41 9.83
N LEU A 120 12.73 11.55 11.11
CA LEU A 120 11.74 10.72 11.80
C LEU A 120 10.35 10.96 11.23
N SER A 121 9.53 9.92 11.22
CA SER A 121 8.16 9.99 10.68
C SER A 121 7.31 11.03 11.39
N GLU A 122 6.58 11.80 10.62
CA GLU A 122 5.52 12.67 11.12
C GLU A 122 4.14 11.98 11.02
N LEU A 123 4.12 10.72 10.55
CA LEU A 123 2.91 9.94 10.37
C LEU A 123 2.93 8.68 11.22
N THR A 124 1.75 8.24 11.62
CA THR A 124 1.47 6.88 12.08
C THR A 124 0.78 6.13 10.95
N VAL A 125 1.17 4.87 10.72
CA VAL A 125 0.51 3.93 9.78
C VAL A 125 -0.12 2.82 10.59
N GLU A 126 -1.44 2.67 10.47
CA GLU A 126 -2.22 1.64 11.16
C GLU A 126 -3.11 0.83 10.21
N CYS A 127 -3.50 -0.35 10.63
CA CYS A 127 -4.43 -1.21 9.94
C CYS A 127 -5.88 -0.91 10.35
N ILE A 128 -6.71 -0.43 9.42
CA ILE A 128 -8.14 -0.12 9.66
C ILE A 128 -9.03 -1.33 9.44
N LYS A 129 -8.71 -2.15 8.44
CA LYS A 129 -9.34 -3.42 8.12
C LYS A 129 -8.23 -4.45 7.96
N GLU A 130 -8.39 -5.65 8.54
CA GLU A 130 -7.42 -6.75 8.38
C GLU A 130 -6.87 -6.78 6.96
N ALA A 131 -5.55 -6.80 6.82
CA ALA A 131 -4.86 -6.58 5.57
C ALA A 131 -3.80 -7.65 5.31
N ASN A 132 -3.66 -8.04 4.05
CA ASN A 132 -2.47 -8.72 3.55
C ASN A 132 -1.61 -7.67 2.86
N ILE A 133 -0.36 -7.58 3.28
CA ILE A 133 0.58 -6.59 2.76
C ILE A 133 1.90 -7.22 2.36
N ILE A 134 2.60 -6.54 1.49
CA ILE A 134 4.03 -6.78 1.23
C ILE A 134 4.79 -5.61 1.83
N GLN A 135 5.73 -5.95 2.71
CA GLN A 135 6.70 -5.02 3.28
C GLN A 135 8.02 -5.16 2.55
N ILE A 136 8.60 -4.03 2.17
CA ILE A 136 9.95 -3.92 1.57
C ILE A 136 10.72 -2.88 2.37
N SER A 137 12.00 -3.15 2.67
CA SER A 137 12.84 -2.15 3.32
C SER A 137 13.02 -0.93 2.41
N VAL A 138 13.16 0.26 3.01
CA VAL A 138 13.41 1.50 2.25
C VAL A 138 14.65 1.37 1.37
N ASP A 139 15.73 0.80 1.92
CA ASP A 139 17.00 0.65 1.22
C ASP A 139 16.89 -0.29 0.02
N ASP A 140 16.26 -1.47 0.19
CA ASP A 140 16.03 -2.43 -0.90
C ASP A 140 15.11 -1.87 -1.96
N PHE A 141 14.07 -1.13 -1.57
CA PHE A 141 13.15 -0.49 -2.49
C PHE A 141 13.88 0.50 -3.41
N TYR A 142 14.66 1.44 -2.86
CA TYR A 142 15.38 2.40 -3.68
C TYR A 142 16.53 1.75 -4.47
N HIS A 143 17.13 0.69 -3.94
CA HIS A 143 18.10 -0.10 -4.71
C HIS A 143 17.44 -0.78 -5.91
N ALA A 144 16.23 -1.34 -5.75
CA ALA A 144 15.44 -1.91 -6.86
C ALA A 144 15.16 -0.88 -7.95
N LEU A 145 14.70 0.32 -7.60
CA LEU A 145 14.42 1.39 -8.56
C LEU A 145 15.67 1.82 -9.33
N LYS A 146 16.82 1.89 -8.65
CA LYS A 146 18.10 2.25 -9.28
C LYS A 146 18.62 1.17 -10.22
N THR A 147 18.36 -0.11 -9.89
CA THR A 147 18.88 -1.27 -10.63
C THR A 147 18.02 -1.63 -11.83
N PHE A 148 16.70 -1.45 -11.72
CA PHE A 148 15.72 -1.85 -12.74
C PHE A 148 14.89 -0.64 -13.20
N PRO A 149 15.26 -0.01 -14.34
CA PRO A 149 14.59 1.20 -14.83
C PRO A 149 13.08 1.04 -15.07
N GLU A 150 12.64 -0.18 -15.40
CA GLU A 150 11.22 -0.49 -15.53
C GLU A 150 10.44 -0.32 -14.22
N LEU A 151 11.05 -0.62 -13.06
CA LEU A 151 10.44 -0.39 -11.75
C LEU A 151 10.38 1.09 -11.40
N ASP A 152 11.43 1.86 -11.73
CA ASP A 152 11.45 3.32 -11.54
C ASP A 152 10.34 4.00 -12.35
N LYS A 153 10.07 3.53 -13.57
CA LYS A 153 8.95 4.03 -14.38
C LYS A 153 7.61 3.88 -13.65
N VAL A 154 7.32 2.70 -13.09
CA VAL A 154 6.07 2.47 -12.33
C VAL A 154 6.03 3.30 -11.06
N HIS A 155 7.16 3.42 -10.36
CA HIS A 155 7.24 4.25 -9.15
C HIS A 155 6.94 5.72 -9.45
N ARG A 156 7.52 6.27 -10.51
CA ARG A 156 7.28 7.65 -10.97
C ARG A 156 5.81 7.88 -11.33
N GLU A 157 5.20 6.98 -12.10
CA GLU A 157 3.76 7.03 -12.41
C GLU A 157 2.91 7.03 -11.13
N ASN A 158 3.25 6.17 -10.16
CA ASN A 158 2.54 6.12 -8.88
C ASN A 158 2.69 7.43 -8.08
N LEU A 159 3.88 8.06 -8.11
CA LEU A 159 4.10 9.37 -7.47
C LEU A 159 3.30 10.48 -8.16
N GLU A 160 3.28 10.52 -9.50
CA GLU A 160 2.50 11.49 -10.28
C GLU A 160 0.99 11.35 -9.97
N ASN A 161 0.47 10.12 -9.96
CA ASN A 161 -0.92 9.84 -9.57
C ASN A 161 -1.21 10.27 -8.12
N ARG A 162 -0.26 10.08 -7.22
CA ARG A 162 -0.39 10.51 -5.82
C ARG A 162 -0.41 12.04 -5.71
N VAL A 163 0.47 12.74 -6.42
CA VAL A 163 0.49 14.21 -6.46
C VAL A 163 -0.84 14.73 -6.98
N SER A 164 -1.33 14.23 -8.12
CA SER A 164 -2.63 14.60 -8.69
C SER A 164 -3.78 14.37 -7.71
N ALA A 165 -3.79 13.22 -7.01
CA ALA A 165 -4.83 12.94 -6.00
C ALA A 165 -4.76 13.88 -4.80
N LEU A 166 -3.57 14.31 -4.37
CA LEU A 166 -3.40 15.30 -3.30
C LEU A 166 -3.84 16.69 -3.73
N GLU A 167 -3.50 17.13 -4.95
CA GLU A 167 -3.95 18.39 -5.54
C GLU A 167 -5.48 18.43 -5.64
N THR A 168 -6.10 17.37 -6.18
CA THR A 168 -7.57 17.24 -6.22
C THR A 168 -8.16 17.40 -4.83
N ARG A 169 -7.63 16.69 -3.83
CA ARG A 169 -8.13 16.78 -2.46
C ARG A 169 -7.99 18.20 -1.87
N ILE A 170 -6.90 18.90 -2.17
CA ILE A 170 -6.71 20.30 -1.73
C ILE A 170 -7.78 21.20 -2.37
N LEU A 171 -8.01 21.06 -3.68
CA LEU A 171 -9.05 21.81 -4.39
C LEU A 171 -10.45 21.50 -3.82
N ASP A 172 -10.76 20.22 -3.56
CA ASP A 172 -12.02 19.82 -2.93
C ASP A 172 -12.21 20.46 -1.55
N GLN A 173 -11.14 20.55 -0.75
CA GLN A 173 -11.16 21.25 0.55
C GLN A 173 -11.47 22.74 0.41
N LEU A 174 -10.99 23.37 -0.65
CA LEU A 174 -11.16 24.82 -0.90
C LEU A 174 -12.51 25.15 -1.55
N MET A 175 -13.04 24.27 -2.38
CA MET A 175 -14.15 24.57 -3.29
C MET A 175 -15.46 23.87 -2.94
N LEU A 176 -15.39 22.66 -2.35
CA LEU A 176 -16.56 21.82 -2.14
C LEU A 176 -17.14 21.93 -0.72
N SER A 177 -18.46 21.77 -0.61
CA SER A 177 -19.12 21.59 0.68
C SER A 177 -18.71 20.27 1.33
N ALA A 178 -18.90 20.15 2.66
CA ALA A 178 -18.64 18.91 3.38
C ALA A 178 -19.44 17.71 2.82
N SER A 179 -20.67 17.93 2.35
CA SER A 179 -21.48 16.89 1.72
C SER A 179 -20.89 16.42 0.40
N ALA A 180 -20.49 17.34 -0.47
CA ALA A 180 -19.89 17.03 -1.76
C ALA A 180 -18.55 16.29 -1.57
N ARG A 181 -17.70 16.73 -0.61
CA ARG A 181 -16.47 15.99 -0.29
C ARG A 181 -16.71 14.57 0.21
N TYR A 182 -17.80 14.36 0.95
CA TYR A 182 -18.18 13.01 1.38
C TYR A 182 -18.67 12.15 0.20
N GLU A 183 -19.33 12.74 -0.79
CA GLU A 183 -19.73 12.05 -2.03
C GLU A 183 -18.52 11.57 -2.83
N GLU A 184 -17.55 12.45 -3.04
CA GLU A 184 -16.27 12.09 -3.68
C GLU A 184 -15.53 10.98 -2.90
N PHE A 185 -15.54 11.06 -1.56
CA PHE A 185 -15.00 10.00 -0.72
C PHE A 185 -15.70 8.66 -0.94
N GLN A 186 -17.02 8.63 -1.00
CA GLN A 186 -17.80 7.42 -1.23
C GLN A 186 -17.51 6.80 -2.60
N ILE A 187 -17.36 7.62 -3.65
CA ILE A 187 -16.97 7.15 -4.98
C ILE A 187 -15.57 6.51 -4.93
N LYS A 188 -14.61 7.20 -4.33
CA LYS A 188 -13.21 6.75 -4.28
C LYS A 188 -12.99 5.50 -3.44
N TYR A 189 -13.75 5.32 -2.37
CA TYR A 189 -13.60 4.24 -1.39
C TYR A 189 -14.85 3.38 -1.26
N SER A 190 -15.65 3.23 -2.34
CA SER A 190 -16.93 2.52 -2.39
C SER A 190 -16.88 1.14 -1.73
N ASP A 191 -15.81 0.37 -1.99
CA ASP A 191 -15.67 -1.01 -1.53
C ASP A 191 -15.38 -1.13 -0.03
N ILE A 192 -14.95 -0.05 0.62
CA ILE A 192 -14.49 -0.09 2.02
C ILE A 192 -15.09 1.01 2.90
N GLU A 193 -15.85 1.94 2.35
CA GLU A 193 -16.39 3.10 3.08
C GLU A 193 -17.14 2.69 4.34
N SER A 194 -17.99 1.67 4.25
CA SER A 194 -18.76 1.13 5.38
C SER A 194 -17.91 0.46 6.47
N LEU A 195 -16.67 0.09 6.15
CA LEU A 195 -15.75 -0.59 7.05
C LEU A 195 -14.79 0.39 7.77
N ILE A 196 -14.69 1.63 7.25
CA ILE A 196 -13.85 2.68 7.83
C ILE A 196 -14.60 3.34 9.00
N PRO A 197 -13.97 3.46 10.19
CA PRO A 197 -14.58 4.15 11.32
C PRO A 197 -14.92 5.62 10.99
N ASN A 198 -16.09 6.10 11.44
CA ASN A 198 -16.59 7.45 11.15
C ASN A 198 -15.59 8.55 11.53
N TYR A 199 -14.85 8.38 12.63
CA TYR A 199 -13.87 9.37 13.05
C TYR A 199 -12.69 9.48 12.05
N CYS A 200 -12.29 8.37 11.42
CA CYS A 200 -11.25 8.37 10.39
C CYS A 200 -11.74 9.09 9.12
N ILE A 201 -13.00 8.85 8.72
CA ILE A 201 -13.61 9.52 7.55
C ILE A 201 -13.75 11.03 7.84
N ALA A 202 -14.29 11.40 8.99
CA ALA A 202 -14.42 12.80 9.38
C ALA A 202 -13.06 13.52 9.40
N SER A 203 -12.04 12.89 9.98
CA SER A 203 -10.66 13.38 9.97
C SER A 203 -10.09 13.54 8.54
N TYR A 204 -10.33 12.58 7.65
CA TYR A 204 -9.91 12.65 6.24
C TYR A 204 -10.59 13.81 5.49
N LEU A 205 -11.89 14.04 5.76
CA LEU A 205 -12.69 15.11 5.16
C LEU A 205 -12.44 16.49 5.80
N GLY A 206 -11.73 16.55 6.94
CA GLY A 206 -11.48 17.79 7.68
C GLY A 206 -12.77 18.37 8.29
N ILE A 207 -13.67 17.52 8.80
CA ILE A 207 -14.93 17.92 9.43
C ILE A 207 -15.10 17.26 10.80
N ALA A 208 -16.00 17.79 11.63
CA ALA A 208 -16.37 17.17 12.90
C ALA A 208 -17.18 15.87 12.68
N LYS A 209 -17.07 14.90 13.59
CA LYS A 209 -17.80 13.60 13.52
C LYS A 209 -19.31 13.81 13.47
N GLU A 210 -19.81 14.80 14.22
CA GLU A 210 -21.22 15.16 14.27
C GLU A 210 -21.73 15.70 12.93
N SER A 211 -20.84 16.40 12.19
CA SER A 211 -21.16 16.89 10.84
C SER A 211 -21.27 15.74 9.85
N LEU A 212 -20.35 14.76 9.92
CA LEU A 212 -20.44 13.55 9.08
C LEU A 212 -21.71 12.76 9.36
N SER A 213 -22.07 12.57 10.65
CA SER A 213 -23.29 11.87 11.04
C SER A 213 -24.55 12.57 10.48
N ARG A 214 -24.63 13.89 10.55
CA ARG A 214 -25.73 14.68 9.96
C ARG A 214 -25.81 14.53 8.44
N ILE A 215 -24.67 14.52 7.74
CA ILE A 215 -24.63 14.32 6.29
C ILE A 215 -25.18 12.94 5.91
N ARG A 216 -24.79 11.88 6.64
CA ARG A 216 -25.27 10.51 6.40
C ARG A 216 -26.79 10.39 6.59
N ILE A 217 -27.32 10.87 7.73
CA ILE A 217 -28.75 10.83 8.02
C ILE A 217 -29.56 11.56 6.93
N LYS A 218 -29.10 12.74 6.51
CA LYS A 218 -29.77 13.50 5.45
C LYS A 218 -29.77 12.77 4.09
N LYS A 219 -28.71 12.00 3.81
CA LYS A 219 -28.61 11.21 2.57
C LYS A 219 -29.49 9.97 2.56
N GLU A 220 -29.69 9.35 3.72
CA GLU A 220 -30.58 8.18 3.88
C GLU A 220 -32.07 8.56 3.81
N ALA A 221 -32.41 9.83 4.04
CA ALA A 221 -33.75 10.36 4.04
C ALA A 221 -34.22 10.87 2.65
N ASN A 222 -33.33 10.96 1.68
CA ASN A 222 -33.60 11.36 0.29
C ASN A 222 -33.49 10.17 -0.66
#